data_ddc362915d0fa5fad2af0deefaccbe0b
#
_entry.id   ddc362915d0fa5fad2af0deefaccbe0b
#
_cell.length_a   1.000
_cell.length_b   1.000
_cell.length_c   1.000
_cell.angle_alpha   90.00
_cell.angle_beta   90.00
_cell.angle_gamma   90.00
#
_symmetry.space_group_name_H-M   'P 1'
#
loop_
_entity.id
_entity.type
_entity.pdbx_description
1 polymer ?
#
loop_
_entity_poly.entity_id
_entity_poly.type
_entity_poly.pdbx_seq_one_letter_code
_entity_poly.pdbx_strand_id
1 'polypeptide(L)'
;LAEDRPRALIQLATGAGKTFTACSFSYRLIKHAGAKRILFLVDRNNLGDQTLKEFQNFQPPGAAHRFTDTYIVQHLHSRRIDPDAKVVITTIQRLYAMLRGEELDEEAEEESAFETWQGVPDDEATVAYNPEIPIETFDFIVTDECHRSIYGLWRQVLEYFDASIIGLTATPSRHTLGFFNQNLVAEYPYERSVADGVNVGYEVYRVRTEVTEDGGTVEGFEIDATQPVIQNIVLNADRF
;
A
#
# COMPACT_ATOMS: atom_id res chain seq x y z
N LEU A 1 -6.52 -3.02 19.90
CA LEU A 1 -5.81 -2.40 21.04
C LEU A 1 -6.22 -3.02 22.38
N ALA A 2 -7.53 -3.18 22.62
CA ALA A 2 -8.01 -3.74 23.90
C ALA A 2 -7.65 -5.24 24.09
N GLU A 3 -7.30 -5.95 23.02
CA GLU A 3 -6.99 -7.38 23.01
C GLU A 3 -5.51 -7.67 22.77
N ASP A 4 -4.63 -6.64 22.87
CA ASP A 4 -3.20 -6.73 22.58
C ASP A 4 -2.88 -7.36 21.21
N ARG A 5 -3.62 -6.93 20.20
CA ARG A 5 -3.42 -7.34 18.80
C ARG A 5 -2.80 -6.19 18.00
N PRO A 6 -1.48 -6.17 17.83
CA PRO A 6 -0.78 -5.05 17.20
C PRO A 6 -0.96 -4.98 15.67
N ARG A 7 -1.58 -5.99 15.06
CA ARG A 7 -1.82 -6.03 13.61
C ARG A 7 -3.29 -6.21 13.33
N ALA A 8 -3.85 -5.35 12.47
CA ALA A 8 -5.25 -5.38 12.05
C ALA A 8 -5.36 -5.28 10.52
N LEU A 9 -6.22 -6.09 9.92
CA LEU A 9 -6.49 -6.07 8.50
C LEU A 9 -7.91 -5.56 8.24
N ILE A 10 -8.04 -4.68 7.25
CA ILE A 10 -9.32 -4.17 6.75
C ILE A 10 -9.41 -4.51 5.26
N GLN A 11 -10.40 -5.30 4.89
CA GLN A 11 -10.72 -5.58 3.49
C GLN A 11 -11.80 -4.61 3.00
N LEU A 12 -11.50 -3.86 1.94
CA LEU A 12 -12.45 -2.98 1.27
C LEU A 12 -12.27 -3.12 -0.24
N ALA A 13 -13.36 -3.35 -0.95
CA ALA A 13 -13.36 -3.40 -2.40
C ALA A 13 -12.72 -2.15 -3.02
N THR A 14 -12.11 -2.28 -4.18
CA THR A 14 -11.60 -1.13 -4.94
C THR A 14 -12.73 -0.15 -5.21
N GLY A 15 -12.48 1.16 -5.02
CA GLY A 15 -13.52 2.18 -5.16
C GLY A 15 -14.49 2.31 -3.98
N ALA A 16 -14.43 1.44 -2.97
CA ALA A 16 -15.32 1.48 -1.80
C ALA A 16 -14.85 2.43 -0.67
N GLY A 17 -13.89 3.32 -0.95
CA GLY A 17 -13.48 4.37 -0.01
C GLY A 17 -12.42 3.94 1.01
N LYS A 18 -11.43 3.13 0.62
CA LYS A 18 -10.29 2.74 1.48
C LYS A 18 -9.63 3.94 2.16
N THR A 19 -9.23 4.95 1.36
CA THR A 19 -8.56 6.15 1.88
C THR A 19 -9.47 6.98 2.80
N PHE A 20 -10.75 7.13 2.45
CA PHE A 20 -11.73 7.79 3.32
C PHE A 20 -11.88 7.07 4.67
N THR A 21 -11.94 5.75 4.64
CA THR A 21 -11.97 4.92 5.86
C THR A 21 -10.70 5.14 6.69
N ALA A 22 -9.54 5.22 6.03
CA ALA A 22 -8.27 5.51 6.70
C ALA A 22 -8.26 6.90 7.35
N CYS A 23 -8.74 7.94 6.68
CA CYS A 23 -8.91 9.26 7.29
C CYS A 23 -9.81 9.21 8.53
N SER A 24 -10.92 8.46 8.45
CA SER A 24 -11.88 8.33 9.52
C SER A 24 -11.30 7.66 10.77
N PHE A 25 -10.63 6.51 10.62
CA PHE A 25 -10.04 5.86 11.78
C PHE A 25 -8.78 6.58 12.28
N SER A 26 -7.99 7.23 11.41
CA SER A 26 -6.86 8.08 11.84
C SER A 26 -7.34 9.21 12.76
N TYR A 27 -8.42 9.89 12.39
CA TYR A 27 -9.04 10.88 13.27
C TYR A 27 -9.42 10.29 14.63
N ARG A 28 -10.05 9.12 14.63
CA ARG A 28 -10.47 8.46 15.89
C ARG A 28 -9.29 8.02 16.74
N LEU A 29 -8.22 7.51 16.12
CA LEU A 29 -7.00 7.13 16.83
C LEU A 29 -6.33 8.34 17.50
N ILE A 30 -6.22 9.46 16.80
CA ILE A 30 -5.65 10.69 17.35
C ILE A 30 -6.53 11.24 18.46
N LYS A 31 -7.82 11.38 18.22
CA LYS A 31 -8.74 12.06 19.14
C LYS A 31 -9.09 11.23 20.38
N HIS A 32 -9.25 9.91 20.23
CA HIS A 32 -9.82 9.05 21.27
C HIS A 32 -8.85 8.00 21.82
N ALA A 33 -7.84 7.61 21.06
CA ALA A 33 -6.85 6.62 21.48
C ALA A 33 -5.48 7.25 21.83
N GLY A 34 -5.35 8.58 21.73
CA GLY A 34 -4.13 9.29 22.12
C GLY A 34 -2.96 9.10 21.17
N ALA A 35 -3.19 8.67 19.93
CA ALA A 35 -2.14 8.54 18.94
C ALA A 35 -1.44 9.89 18.73
N LYS A 36 -0.13 9.90 18.84
CA LYS A 36 0.71 11.09 18.67
C LYS A 36 1.03 11.31 17.19
N ARG A 37 1.37 10.22 16.48
CA ARG A 37 1.74 10.26 15.06
C ARG A 37 1.40 8.95 14.34
N ILE A 38 0.83 9.08 13.16
CA ILE A 38 0.44 7.98 12.27
C ILE A 38 1.30 8.06 11.01
N LEU A 39 1.91 6.94 10.62
CA LEU A 39 2.56 6.76 9.34
C LEU A 39 1.56 6.19 8.35
N PHE A 40 1.43 6.81 7.17
CA PHE A 40 0.62 6.31 6.07
C PHE A 40 1.53 5.92 4.90
N LEU A 41 1.65 4.64 4.63
CA LEU A 41 2.49 4.10 3.56
C LEU A 41 1.70 3.86 2.29
N VAL A 42 2.18 4.43 1.20
CA VAL A 42 1.65 4.27 -0.16
C VAL A 42 2.67 3.58 -1.06
N ASP A 43 2.19 2.96 -2.13
CA ASP A 43 3.04 2.23 -3.09
C ASP A 43 3.84 3.18 -3.99
N ARG A 44 3.29 4.34 -4.34
CA ARG A 44 3.90 5.34 -5.25
C ARG A 44 3.64 6.76 -4.76
N ASN A 45 4.51 7.68 -5.15
CA ASN A 45 4.45 9.07 -4.71
C ASN A 45 3.13 9.77 -5.13
N ASN A 46 2.64 9.54 -6.33
CA ASN A 46 1.37 10.10 -6.81
C ASN A 46 0.15 9.67 -5.97
N LEU A 47 0.18 8.48 -5.36
CA LEU A 47 -0.84 8.03 -4.40
C LEU A 47 -0.74 8.79 -3.08
N GLY A 48 0.46 9.25 -2.71
CA GLY A 48 0.66 10.12 -1.56
C GLY A 48 -0.05 11.46 -1.71
N ASP A 49 0.03 12.08 -2.89
CA ASP A 49 -0.70 13.33 -3.19
C ASP A 49 -2.21 13.14 -3.17
N GLN A 50 -2.70 12.01 -3.70
CA GLN A 50 -4.12 11.69 -3.62
C GLN A 50 -4.57 11.49 -2.18
N THR A 51 -3.78 10.78 -1.38
CA THR A 51 -4.04 10.57 0.05
C THR A 51 -4.05 11.88 0.82
N LEU A 52 -3.10 12.79 0.54
CA LEU A 52 -3.06 14.12 1.15
C LEU A 52 -4.33 14.91 0.82
N LYS A 53 -4.78 14.91 -0.45
CA LYS A 53 -6.03 15.58 -0.86
C LYS A 53 -7.25 14.99 -0.14
N GLU A 54 -7.30 13.68 0.07
CA GLU A 54 -8.37 13.05 0.85
C GLU A 54 -8.38 13.56 2.30
N PHE A 55 -7.24 13.64 2.98
CA PHE A 55 -7.14 14.23 4.32
C PHE A 55 -7.55 15.71 4.35
N GLN A 56 -7.17 16.48 3.32
CA GLN A 56 -7.54 17.91 3.21
C GLN A 56 -9.05 18.12 3.02
N ASN A 57 -9.71 17.19 2.33
CA ASN A 57 -11.15 17.25 2.08
C ASN A 57 -11.97 16.57 3.17
N PHE A 58 -11.34 15.75 4.01
CA PHE A 58 -12.03 14.97 5.02
C PHE A 58 -12.53 15.86 6.17
N GLN A 59 -13.86 15.89 6.34
CA GLN A 59 -14.51 16.48 7.49
C GLN A 59 -15.00 15.36 8.41
N PRO A 60 -14.45 15.23 9.62
CA PRO A 60 -14.86 14.19 10.54
C PRO A 60 -16.34 14.33 10.92
N PRO A 61 -17.08 13.24 11.07
CA PRO A 61 -18.48 13.29 11.47
C PRO A 61 -18.68 14.06 12.79
N GLY A 62 -19.58 15.04 12.77
CA GLY A 62 -19.85 15.89 13.94
C GLY A 62 -18.79 16.95 14.25
N ALA A 63 -17.75 17.11 13.44
CA ALA A 63 -16.77 18.18 13.57
C ALA A 63 -17.19 19.40 12.72
N ALA A 64 -16.91 20.61 13.24
CA ALA A 64 -17.15 21.86 12.52
C ALA A 64 -16.09 22.17 11.47
N HIS A 65 -14.90 21.55 11.60
CA HIS A 65 -13.72 21.82 10.80
C HIS A 65 -13.22 20.56 10.09
N ARG A 66 -12.48 20.73 9.00
CA ARG A 66 -11.80 19.65 8.30
C ARG A 66 -10.66 19.10 9.16
N PHE A 67 -10.18 17.90 8.80
CA PHE A 67 -9.07 17.26 9.50
C PHE A 67 -7.83 18.15 9.54
N THR A 68 -7.46 18.72 8.38
CA THR A 68 -6.25 19.54 8.23
C THR A 68 -6.38 20.96 8.83
N ASP A 69 -7.57 21.40 9.21
CA ASP A 69 -7.72 22.63 9.99
C ASP A 69 -7.28 22.46 11.45
N THR A 70 -7.21 21.21 11.92
CA THR A 70 -6.86 20.88 13.32
C THR A 70 -5.52 20.15 13.44
N TYR A 71 -5.19 19.29 12.45
CA TYR A 71 -4.02 18.41 12.49
C TYR A 71 -3.14 18.58 11.25
N ILE A 72 -1.82 18.67 11.46
CA ILE A 72 -0.87 18.73 10.36
C ILE A 72 -0.75 17.34 9.71
N VAL A 73 -0.92 17.32 8.39
CA VAL A 73 -0.68 16.16 7.52
C VAL A 73 0.48 16.51 6.61
N GLN A 74 1.55 15.75 6.70
CA GLN A 74 2.73 15.93 5.87
C GLN A 74 2.80 14.83 4.80
N HIS A 75 2.86 15.19 3.52
CA HIS A 75 3.38 14.32 2.49
C HIS A 75 4.89 14.55 2.40
N LEU A 76 5.65 13.50 2.60
CA LEU A 76 7.10 13.58 2.83
C LEU A 76 7.84 13.56 1.49
N HIS A 77 8.34 14.72 1.05
CA HIS A 77 9.19 14.89 -0.13
C HIS A 77 10.67 15.08 0.24
N SER A 78 10.99 15.10 1.53
CA SER A 78 12.34 15.30 2.06
C SER A 78 12.63 14.30 3.17
N ARG A 79 13.86 14.28 3.67
CA ARG A 79 14.26 13.40 4.81
C ARG A 79 13.78 13.91 6.17
N ARG A 80 13.14 15.07 6.22
CA ARG A 80 12.76 15.71 7.48
C ARG A 80 11.28 15.51 7.78
N ILE A 81 11.01 14.79 8.87
CA ILE A 81 9.67 14.66 9.43
C ILE A 81 9.37 15.91 10.27
N ASP A 82 8.24 16.56 9.99
CA ASP A 82 7.74 17.68 10.78
C ASP A 82 7.38 17.17 12.20
N PRO A 83 7.96 17.76 13.26
CA PRO A 83 7.71 17.32 14.64
C PRO A 83 6.24 17.45 15.05
N ASP A 84 5.47 18.35 14.45
CA ASP A 84 4.07 18.59 14.75
C ASP A 84 3.09 17.82 13.87
N ALA A 85 3.61 17.13 12.82
CA ALA A 85 2.78 16.32 11.94
C ALA A 85 2.11 15.17 12.71
N LYS A 86 0.78 15.07 12.58
CA LYS A 86 -0.03 13.98 13.13
C LYS A 86 -0.17 12.80 12.18
N VAL A 87 -0.11 13.06 10.90
CA VAL A 87 -0.08 12.04 9.85
C VAL A 87 1.08 12.36 8.92
N VAL A 88 1.93 11.38 8.68
CA VAL A 88 3.04 11.45 7.73
C VAL A 88 2.75 10.45 6.62
N ILE A 89 2.60 10.94 5.40
CA ILE A 89 2.35 10.13 4.20
C ILE A 89 3.69 10.01 3.48
N THR A 90 4.09 8.80 3.13
CA THR A 90 5.33 8.55 2.38
C THR A 90 5.27 7.23 1.62
N THR A 91 6.17 7.08 0.66
CA THR A 91 6.43 5.79 0.02
C THR A 91 7.32 4.93 0.91
N ILE A 92 7.27 3.63 0.71
CA ILE A 92 8.14 2.74 1.48
C ILE A 92 9.61 2.86 1.02
N GLN A 93 9.84 3.16 -0.27
CA GLN A 93 11.18 3.41 -0.81
C GLN A 93 11.85 4.58 -0.08
N ARG A 94 11.14 5.70 0.05
CA ARG A 94 11.65 6.87 0.75
C ARG A 94 11.95 6.55 2.22
N LEU A 95 11.03 5.87 2.88
CA LEU A 95 11.23 5.52 4.29
C LEU A 95 12.42 4.58 4.47
N TYR A 96 12.57 3.59 3.58
CA TYR A 96 13.72 2.68 3.59
C TYR A 96 15.05 3.43 3.37
N ALA A 97 15.11 4.31 2.36
CA ALA A 97 16.30 5.13 2.09
C ALA A 97 16.64 6.03 3.29
N MET A 98 15.63 6.63 3.91
CA MET A 98 15.81 7.45 5.12
C MET A 98 16.38 6.65 6.29
N LEU A 99 15.88 5.43 6.53
CA LEU A 99 16.38 4.55 7.60
C LEU A 99 17.83 4.15 7.37
N ARG A 100 18.25 3.98 6.11
CA ARG A 100 19.65 3.70 5.73
C ARG A 100 20.53 4.94 5.66
N GLY A 101 19.97 6.14 5.76
CA GLY A 101 20.72 7.38 5.57
C GLY A 101 21.09 7.68 4.12
N GLU A 102 20.43 7.02 3.15
CA GLU A 102 20.64 7.16 1.71
C GLU A 102 19.75 8.25 1.12
N GLU A 103 20.17 8.85 0.00
CA GLU A 103 19.30 9.70 -0.81
C GLU A 103 18.51 8.83 -1.79
N LEU A 104 17.25 9.18 -2.01
CA LEU A 104 16.39 8.52 -2.98
C LEU A 104 16.21 9.43 -4.18
N ASP A 105 16.34 8.87 -5.37
CA ASP A 105 15.99 9.53 -6.63
C ASP A 105 14.46 9.68 -6.72
N GLU A 106 13.97 10.87 -7.03
CA GLU A 106 12.55 11.15 -7.15
C GLU A 106 11.87 10.32 -8.26
N GLU A 107 12.61 10.00 -9.34
CA GLU A 107 12.10 9.14 -10.42
C GLU A 107 11.81 7.71 -9.90
N ALA A 108 12.62 7.20 -8.97
CA ALA A 108 12.43 5.88 -8.38
C ALA A 108 11.17 5.78 -7.50
N GLU A 109 10.63 6.89 -7.01
CA GLU A 109 9.39 6.91 -6.21
C GLU A 109 8.11 6.83 -7.05
N GLU A 110 8.19 7.12 -8.34
CA GLU A 110 7.04 6.99 -9.25
C GLU A 110 6.84 5.54 -9.71
N GLU A 111 7.84 4.71 -9.56
CA GLU A 111 7.74 3.28 -9.85
C GLU A 111 7.23 2.51 -8.61
N SER A 112 6.51 1.43 -8.86
CA SER A 112 6.10 0.53 -7.75
C SER A 112 7.32 -0.21 -7.22
N ALA A 113 7.62 -0.03 -5.94
CA ALA A 113 8.70 -0.76 -5.30
C ALA A 113 8.51 -2.28 -5.38
N PHE A 114 7.28 -2.75 -5.45
CA PHE A 114 6.98 -4.17 -5.65
C PHE A 114 7.48 -4.69 -7.01
N GLU A 115 7.46 -3.86 -8.04
CA GLU A 115 7.92 -4.22 -9.39
C GLU A 115 9.45 -4.13 -9.52
N THR A 116 10.06 -3.11 -8.90
CA THR A 116 11.50 -2.83 -9.02
C THR A 116 12.36 -3.68 -8.09
N TRP A 117 11.82 -4.13 -6.95
CA TRP A 117 12.60 -4.82 -5.93
C TRP A 117 12.39 -6.34 -5.91
N GLN A 118 11.77 -6.90 -6.93
CA GLN A 118 11.69 -8.35 -7.10
C GLN A 118 13.09 -8.91 -7.37
N GLY A 119 13.67 -9.62 -6.38
CA GLY A 119 14.95 -10.30 -6.52
C GLY A 119 16.12 -9.70 -5.73
N VAL A 120 15.90 -8.66 -4.91
CA VAL A 120 16.93 -8.22 -3.94
C VAL A 120 16.99 -9.26 -2.82
N PRO A 121 18.17 -9.88 -2.56
CA PRO A 121 18.33 -10.85 -1.48
C PRO A 121 18.02 -10.21 -0.11
N ASP A 122 17.31 -10.93 0.75
CA ASP A 122 16.95 -10.46 2.11
C ASP A 122 18.18 -10.09 2.96
N ASP A 123 19.34 -10.70 2.70
CA ASP A 123 20.57 -10.50 3.46
C ASP A 123 21.26 -9.15 3.20
N GLU A 124 21.04 -8.52 2.06
CA GLU A 124 21.69 -7.24 1.69
C GLU A 124 20.93 -6.00 2.22
N ALA A 125 19.77 -6.20 2.78
CA ALA A 125 18.79 -5.16 3.00
C ALA A 125 18.40 -4.95 4.48
N THR A 126 19.25 -5.37 5.41
CA THR A 126 18.95 -5.22 6.84
C THR A 126 18.85 -3.76 7.24
N VAL A 127 17.68 -3.37 7.78
CA VAL A 127 17.47 -2.04 8.35
C VAL A 127 18.06 -2.01 9.77
N ALA A 128 19.14 -1.24 9.94
CA ALA A 128 19.73 -1.01 11.25
C ALA A 128 19.01 0.14 12.00
N TYR A 129 19.17 0.20 13.33
CA TYR A 129 18.62 1.29 14.11
C TYR A 129 19.19 2.63 13.64
N ASN A 130 18.30 3.58 13.36
CA ASN A 130 18.65 4.96 13.00
C ASN A 130 18.21 5.92 14.10
N PRO A 131 19.15 6.60 14.80
CA PRO A 131 18.81 7.53 15.88
C PRO A 131 18.09 8.80 15.41
N GLU A 132 18.14 9.13 14.10
CA GLU A 132 17.38 10.26 13.54
C GLU A 132 15.90 9.92 13.37
N ILE A 133 15.56 8.63 13.29
CA ILE A 133 14.19 8.12 13.17
C ILE A 133 14.03 6.99 14.19
N PRO A 134 13.85 7.30 15.47
CA PRO A 134 13.67 6.30 16.53
C PRO A 134 12.48 5.37 16.28
N ILE A 135 12.55 4.16 16.82
CA ILE A 135 11.48 3.16 16.64
C ILE A 135 10.13 3.63 17.17
N GLU A 136 10.11 4.58 18.11
CA GLU A 136 8.91 5.17 18.73
C GLU A 136 8.37 6.37 17.95
N THR A 137 8.91 6.64 16.74
CA THR A 137 8.51 7.81 15.92
C THR A 137 7.02 7.78 15.58
N PHE A 138 6.46 6.58 15.39
CA PHE A 138 5.06 6.38 15.02
C PHE A 138 4.38 5.42 15.99
N ASP A 139 3.12 5.70 16.36
CA ASP A 139 2.29 4.81 17.17
C ASP A 139 1.50 3.82 16.29
N PHE A 140 1.18 4.24 15.06
CA PHE A 140 0.44 3.45 14.09
C PHE A 140 1.05 3.56 12.70
N ILE A 141 1.04 2.46 11.99
CA ILE A 141 1.38 2.38 10.56
C ILE A 141 0.13 1.92 9.81
N VAL A 142 -0.30 2.73 8.86
CA VAL A 142 -1.34 2.38 7.90
C VAL A 142 -0.67 2.06 6.58
N THR A 143 -0.87 0.89 6.04
CA THR A 143 -0.32 0.51 4.73
C THR A 143 -1.45 0.24 3.76
N ASP A 144 -1.50 1.02 2.67
CA ASP A 144 -2.42 0.78 1.56
C ASP A 144 -1.86 -0.32 0.65
N GLU A 145 -2.76 -1.07 -0.01
CA GLU A 145 -2.44 -2.25 -0.81
C GLU A 145 -1.47 -3.22 -0.08
N CYS A 146 -1.74 -3.46 1.20
CA CYS A 146 -0.85 -4.17 2.11
C CYS A 146 -0.47 -5.58 1.66
N HIS A 147 -1.23 -6.19 0.74
CA HIS A 147 -0.90 -7.48 0.15
C HIS A 147 0.43 -7.46 -0.62
N ARG A 148 0.93 -6.27 -1.01
CA ARG A 148 2.24 -6.06 -1.64
C ARG A 148 3.34 -5.81 -0.63
N SER A 149 3.03 -5.12 0.49
CA SER A 149 4.02 -4.62 1.46
C SER A 149 4.44 -5.60 2.56
N ILE A 150 3.99 -6.84 2.53
CA ILE A 150 4.30 -7.83 3.59
C ILE A 150 5.50 -8.74 3.27
N TYR A 151 6.19 -8.51 2.16
CA TYR A 151 7.30 -9.36 1.69
C TYR A 151 8.64 -8.63 1.75
N GLY A 152 9.71 -9.39 1.92
CA GLY A 152 11.09 -8.93 1.81
C GLY A 152 11.41 -7.67 2.63
N LEU A 153 12.03 -6.69 1.98
CA LEU A 153 12.43 -5.40 2.54
C LEU A 153 11.30 -4.60 3.18
N TRP A 154 10.12 -4.68 2.62
CA TRP A 154 8.93 -3.97 3.11
C TRP A 154 8.55 -4.40 4.51
N ARG A 155 8.62 -5.70 4.75
CA ARG A 155 8.35 -6.25 6.06
C ARG A 155 9.31 -5.71 7.10
N GLN A 156 10.60 -5.56 6.77
CA GLN A 156 11.61 -5.02 7.68
C GLN A 156 11.31 -3.57 8.05
N VAL A 157 10.87 -2.74 7.10
CA VAL A 157 10.44 -1.35 7.35
C VAL A 157 9.21 -1.30 8.26
N LEU A 158 8.22 -2.17 8.01
CA LEU A 158 7.03 -2.25 8.85
C LEU A 158 7.34 -2.72 10.27
N GLU A 159 8.28 -3.66 10.41
CA GLU A 159 8.68 -4.25 11.69
C GLU A 159 9.78 -3.44 12.41
N TYR A 160 10.33 -2.40 11.77
CA TYR A 160 11.31 -1.50 12.38
C TYR A 160 10.72 -0.69 13.54
N PHE A 161 9.49 -0.22 13.40
CA PHE A 161 8.85 0.65 14.39
C PHE A 161 8.11 -0.14 15.47
N ASP A 162 8.15 0.36 16.70
CA ASP A 162 7.30 -0.10 17.81
C ASP A 162 5.88 0.49 17.64
N ALA A 163 5.18 0.04 16.62
CA ALA A 163 3.91 0.58 16.19
C ALA A 163 2.88 -0.50 15.87
N SER A 164 1.60 -0.19 16.08
CA SER A 164 0.51 -1.05 15.61
C SER A 164 0.31 -0.88 14.10
N ILE A 165 0.14 -2.00 13.36
CA ILE A 165 0.03 -2.01 11.90
C ILE A 165 -1.42 -2.24 11.49
N ILE A 166 -1.94 -1.36 10.63
CA ILE A 166 -3.27 -1.45 10.02
C ILE A 166 -3.11 -1.61 8.51
N GLY A 167 -3.44 -2.77 7.99
CA GLY A 167 -3.40 -3.05 6.55
C GLY A 167 -4.74 -2.79 5.88
N LEU A 168 -4.70 -2.14 4.72
CA LEU A 168 -5.84 -1.96 3.82
C LEU A 168 -5.59 -2.76 2.54
N THR A 169 -6.59 -3.50 2.09
CA THR A 169 -6.52 -4.23 0.81
C THR A 169 -7.90 -4.55 0.27
N ALA A 170 -8.02 -4.66 -1.04
CA ALA A 170 -9.23 -5.20 -1.67
C ALA A 170 -9.19 -6.73 -1.75
N THR A 171 -8.00 -7.31 -1.85
CA THR A 171 -7.77 -8.73 -2.19
C THR A 171 -6.79 -9.38 -1.23
N PRO A 172 -7.23 -9.71 0.01
CA PRO A 172 -6.36 -10.36 0.99
C PRO A 172 -5.99 -11.78 0.53
N SER A 173 -4.69 -12.06 0.42
CA SER A 173 -4.18 -13.41 0.21
C SER A 173 -4.07 -14.18 1.53
N ARG A 174 -3.82 -15.50 1.44
CA ARG A 174 -3.53 -16.30 2.64
C ARG A 174 -2.30 -15.79 3.40
N HIS A 175 -1.28 -15.31 2.68
CA HIS A 175 -0.08 -14.73 3.28
C HIS A 175 -0.39 -13.40 3.97
N THR A 176 -1.24 -12.55 3.34
CA THR A 176 -1.71 -11.29 3.96
C THR A 176 -2.40 -11.59 5.29
N LEU A 177 -3.36 -12.50 5.29
CA LEU A 177 -4.05 -12.92 6.51
C LEU A 177 -3.08 -13.48 7.56
N GLY A 178 -2.08 -14.28 7.14
CA GLY A 178 -1.03 -14.80 8.02
C GLY A 178 -0.21 -13.69 8.68
N PHE A 179 0.25 -12.69 7.92
CA PHE A 179 1.00 -11.55 8.46
C PHE A 179 0.20 -10.74 9.49
N PHE A 180 -1.10 -10.58 9.26
CA PHE A 180 -2.01 -9.90 10.20
C PHE A 180 -2.61 -10.83 11.26
N ASN A 181 -2.03 -12.02 11.50
CA ASN A 181 -2.47 -12.97 12.52
C ASN A 181 -3.97 -13.33 12.44
N GLN A 182 -4.52 -13.43 11.23
CA GLN A 182 -5.95 -13.65 10.95
C GLN A 182 -6.88 -12.57 11.56
N ASN A 183 -6.33 -11.40 11.94
CA ASN A 183 -7.10 -10.34 12.58
C ASN A 183 -7.76 -9.43 11.52
N LEU A 184 -8.74 -9.98 10.82
CA LEU A 184 -9.60 -9.24 9.89
C LEU A 184 -10.70 -8.52 10.70
N VAL A 185 -10.56 -7.21 10.88
CA VAL A 185 -11.45 -6.40 11.75
C VAL A 185 -12.64 -5.81 11.01
N ALA A 186 -12.55 -5.68 9.69
CA ALA A 186 -13.66 -5.25 8.83
C ALA A 186 -13.53 -5.87 7.44
N GLU A 187 -14.66 -6.26 6.88
CA GLU A 187 -14.76 -6.89 5.57
C GLU A 187 -15.89 -6.27 4.75
N TYR A 188 -15.53 -5.71 3.59
CA TYR A 188 -16.46 -5.18 2.60
C TYR A 188 -16.01 -5.61 1.21
N PRO A 189 -16.32 -6.87 0.83
CA PRO A 189 -15.85 -7.46 -0.43
C PRO A 189 -16.60 -6.88 -1.63
N TYR A 190 -16.09 -7.18 -2.83
CA TYR A 190 -16.64 -6.67 -4.08
C TYR A 190 -18.13 -7.01 -4.26
N GLU A 191 -18.52 -8.24 -3.98
CA GLU A 191 -19.90 -8.73 -4.13
C GLU A 191 -20.89 -7.90 -3.28
N ARG A 192 -20.48 -7.56 -2.05
CA ARG A 192 -21.28 -6.70 -1.18
C ARG A 192 -21.34 -5.27 -1.70
N SER A 193 -20.24 -4.76 -2.22
CA SER A 193 -20.18 -3.40 -2.77
C SER A 193 -21.07 -3.25 -4.01
N VAL A 194 -21.23 -4.31 -4.82
CA VAL A 194 -22.17 -4.36 -5.93
C VAL A 194 -23.61 -4.43 -5.44
N ALA A 195 -23.90 -5.28 -4.43
CA ALA A 195 -25.23 -5.40 -3.85
C ALA A 195 -25.72 -4.08 -3.22
N ASP A 196 -24.80 -3.31 -2.62
CA ASP A 196 -25.08 -2.00 -2.03
C ASP A 196 -25.09 -0.85 -3.06
N GLY A 197 -24.83 -1.14 -4.37
CA GLY A 197 -24.80 -0.16 -5.46
C GLY A 197 -23.61 0.79 -5.45
N VAL A 198 -22.55 0.46 -4.71
CA VAL A 198 -21.28 1.22 -4.66
C VAL A 198 -20.42 0.92 -5.89
N ASN A 199 -20.36 -0.35 -6.28
CA ASN A 199 -19.70 -0.81 -7.50
C ASN A 199 -20.72 -1.38 -8.49
N VAL A 200 -20.31 -1.46 -9.77
CA VAL A 200 -21.11 -2.12 -10.82
C VAL A 200 -20.65 -3.56 -10.99
N GLY A 201 -21.61 -4.46 -11.22
CA GLY A 201 -21.31 -5.84 -11.56
C GLY A 201 -20.58 -5.93 -12.92
N TYR A 202 -19.83 -7.01 -13.12
CA TYR A 202 -19.20 -7.32 -14.41
C TYR A 202 -19.49 -8.74 -14.81
N GLU A 203 -19.45 -8.99 -16.12
CA GLU A 203 -19.50 -10.32 -16.68
C GLU A 203 -18.14 -10.68 -17.27
N VAL A 204 -17.66 -11.87 -16.97
CA VAL A 204 -16.38 -12.36 -17.51
C VAL A 204 -16.64 -13.18 -18.75
N TYR A 205 -16.18 -12.69 -19.90
CA TYR A 205 -16.20 -13.42 -21.15
C TYR A 205 -14.82 -14.02 -21.42
N ARG A 206 -14.76 -15.33 -21.58
CA ARG A 206 -13.54 -16.01 -22.01
C ARG A 206 -13.54 -16.07 -23.53
N VAL A 207 -12.64 -15.35 -24.17
CA VAL A 207 -12.40 -15.48 -25.61
C VAL A 207 -11.62 -16.78 -25.84
N ARG A 208 -12.22 -17.69 -26.58
CA ARG A 208 -11.59 -18.93 -27.01
C ARG A 208 -11.14 -18.80 -28.45
N THR A 209 -9.89 -19.11 -28.70
CA THR A 209 -9.33 -19.22 -30.06
C THR A 209 -8.65 -20.57 -30.17
N GLU A 210 -8.43 -21.05 -31.41
CA GLU A 210 -7.69 -22.30 -31.61
C GLU A 210 -6.35 -22.30 -30.88
N VAL A 211 -5.63 -21.17 -30.87
CA VAL A 211 -4.36 -21.04 -30.20
C VAL A 211 -4.50 -21.14 -28.68
N THR A 212 -5.59 -20.63 -28.10
CA THR A 212 -5.81 -20.66 -26.64
C THR A 212 -6.38 -21.99 -26.16
N GLU A 213 -6.99 -22.81 -27.03
CA GLU A 213 -7.52 -24.14 -26.71
C GLU A 213 -6.48 -25.23 -26.95
N ASP A 214 -5.80 -25.19 -28.09
CA ASP A 214 -4.91 -26.26 -28.56
C ASP A 214 -3.43 -25.91 -28.41
N GLY A 215 -3.12 -24.66 -28.07
CA GLY A 215 -1.77 -24.11 -28.12
C GLY A 215 -1.34 -23.79 -29.56
N GLY A 216 -0.26 -23.04 -29.71
CA GLY A 216 0.27 -22.67 -31.02
C GLY A 216 1.66 -22.07 -30.92
N THR A 217 2.39 -22.11 -32.02
CA THR A 217 3.68 -21.42 -32.16
C THR A 217 3.48 -20.18 -33.00
N VAL A 218 3.86 -19.01 -32.43
CA VAL A 218 3.86 -17.74 -33.18
C VAL A 218 5.29 -17.49 -33.62
N GLU A 219 5.51 -17.33 -34.93
CA GLU A 219 6.83 -16.92 -35.43
C GLU A 219 7.12 -15.50 -34.98
N GLY A 220 8.32 -15.28 -34.47
CA GLY A 220 8.81 -13.95 -34.11
C GLY A 220 8.90 -13.05 -35.36
N PHE A 221 8.48 -11.81 -35.22
CA PHE A 221 8.66 -10.79 -36.25
C PHE A 221 9.36 -9.57 -35.67
N GLU A 222 10.16 -8.94 -36.49
CA GLU A 222 10.88 -7.74 -36.15
C GLU A 222 9.93 -6.52 -36.35
N ILE A 223 9.60 -5.82 -35.26
CA ILE A 223 8.67 -4.70 -35.35
C ILE A 223 9.41 -3.39 -35.65
N ASP A 224 10.63 -3.23 -35.10
CA ASP A 224 11.50 -2.07 -35.29
C ASP A 224 12.92 -2.40 -34.79
N ALA A 225 13.96 -1.79 -35.37
CA ALA A 225 15.36 -1.97 -34.98
C ALA A 225 15.66 -1.50 -33.53
N THR A 226 14.76 -0.77 -32.89
CA THR A 226 14.87 -0.27 -31.53
C THR A 226 14.05 -1.07 -30.50
N GLN A 227 13.28 -2.08 -30.93
CA GLN A 227 12.44 -2.88 -30.04
C GLN A 227 13.00 -4.30 -29.88
N PRO A 228 12.76 -4.94 -28.71
CA PRO A 228 13.23 -6.31 -28.50
C PRO A 228 12.55 -7.27 -29.48
N VAL A 229 13.34 -8.11 -30.10
CA VAL A 229 12.87 -9.17 -31.01
C VAL A 229 12.19 -10.25 -30.19
N ILE A 230 10.91 -10.49 -30.44
CA ILE A 230 10.18 -11.63 -29.88
C ILE A 230 10.48 -12.86 -30.74
N GLN A 231 11.28 -13.78 -30.22
CA GLN A 231 11.58 -15.04 -30.87
C GLN A 231 10.61 -16.14 -30.39
N ASN A 232 9.90 -16.78 -31.31
CA ASN A 232 9.06 -17.97 -31.14
C ASN A 232 8.41 -18.14 -29.76
N ILE A 233 7.24 -17.55 -29.56
CA ILE A 233 6.45 -17.71 -28.34
C ILE A 233 5.62 -19.00 -28.49
N VAL A 234 5.87 -19.97 -27.62
CA VAL A 234 5.02 -21.16 -27.50
C VAL A 234 3.91 -20.83 -26.48
N LEU A 235 2.68 -20.76 -26.98
CA LEU A 235 1.50 -20.60 -26.14
C LEU A 235 1.03 -21.98 -25.68
N ASN A 236 0.96 -22.16 -24.37
CA ASN A 236 0.53 -23.42 -23.78
C ASN A 236 -0.92 -23.28 -23.28
N ALA A 237 -1.83 -24.13 -23.75
CA ALA A 237 -3.24 -24.09 -23.41
C ALA A 237 -3.54 -24.18 -21.89
N ASP A 238 -2.62 -24.76 -21.11
CA ASP A 238 -2.77 -24.93 -19.67
C ASP A 238 -2.45 -23.66 -18.84
N ARG A 239 -2.07 -22.55 -19.49
CA ARG A 239 -1.70 -21.31 -18.81
C ARG A 239 -2.71 -20.16 -18.94
N PHE A 240 -3.87 -20.43 -19.62
CA PHE A 240 -4.91 -19.42 -19.79
C PHE A 240 -6.26 -19.86 -19.22
#